data_32c5d1133679b64af01157c602faac5f
#
_entry.id   32c5d1133679b64af01157c602faac5f
#
_cell.length_a   1.000
_cell.length_b   1.000
_cell.length_c   1.000
_cell.angle_alpha   90.00
_cell.angle_beta   90.00
_cell.angle_gamma   90.00
#
_symmetry.space_group_name_H-M   'P 1'
#
loop_
_entity.id
_entity.type
_entity.pdbx_description
1 polymer ?
#
loop_
_entity_poly.entity_id
_entity_poly.type
_entity_poly.pdbx_seq_one_letter_code
_entity_poly.pdbx_strand_id
1 'polypeptide(L)'
;MKEKNKKLVIIGAGEFAEIAYEYFSGFSDYEVVAFTVEKAFINKSELFGLPIVPFEEIEKDYPPDKYKTFVAITYTQLNRVRERLYKQAKKKGYKFVTFIHPTVFLGRDVKIGENCFIFEYNNIQRKVKIGNNVIIWAKNHIGHQSIIKDNCYLASGVIISGYCKIGENSFLGVNCSLNDKIKISKDTIIGNGAIVIKDIEEPGGVYVGNPARRLPKSSYEVFGVKEEGI
;
A
#
# COMPACT_ATOMS: atom_id res chain seq x y z
N MET A 1 12.06 16.82 19.59
CA MET A 1 11.16 15.69 19.24
C MET A 1 9.73 16.22 19.36
N LYS A 2 8.86 15.93 18.38
CA LYS A 2 7.43 16.29 18.51
C LYS A 2 6.83 15.42 19.60
N GLU A 3 5.98 16.01 20.43
CA GLU A 3 5.23 15.29 21.44
C GLU A 3 4.31 14.27 20.78
N LYS A 4 4.50 12.98 21.09
CA LYS A 4 3.71 11.88 20.53
C LYS A 4 2.46 11.69 21.38
N ASN A 5 1.35 12.24 20.92
CA ASN A 5 0.08 12.22 21.67
C ASN A 5 -1.01 11.33 21.02
N LYS A 6 -0.69 10.66 19.91
CA LYS A 6 -1.62 9.80 19.17
C LYS A 6 -1.10 8.37 19.16
N LYS A 7 -1.89 7.42 19.66
CA LYS A 7 -1.49 6.02 19.77
C LYS A 7 -1.85 5.22 18.53
N LEU A 8 -0.89 4.41 18.08
CA LEU A 8 -0.99 3.59 16.87
C LEU A 8 -0.71 2.12 17.18
N VAL A 9 -1.56 1.22 16.69
CA VAL A 9 -1.30 -0.22 16.65
C VAL A 9 -1.03 -0.62 15.20
N ILE A 10 0.09 -1.31 14.95
CA ILE A 10 0.45 -1.81 13.61
C ILE A 10 -0.11 -3.23 13.44
N ILE A 11 -0.87 -3.44 12.37
CA ILE A 11 -1.38 -4.75 11.98
C ILE A 11 -0.36 -5.41 11.05
N GLY A 12 0.33 -6.41 11.57
CA GLY A 12 1.49 -7.09 10.97
C GLY A 12 2.68 -7.08 11.93
N ALA A 13 3.59 -8.06 11.81
CA ALA A 13 4.82 -8.15 12.60
C ALA A 13 6.00 -8.69 11.76
N GLY A 14 5.91 -8.63 10.44
CA GLY A 14 7.00 -8.95 9.51
C GLY A 14 7.81 -7.71 9.14
N GLU A 15 8.73 -7.87 8.19
CA GLU A 15 9.67 -6.84 7.74
C GLU A 15 9.03 -5.48 7.44
N PHE A 16 7.88 -5.45 6.75
CA PHE A 16 7.20 -4.19 6.47
C PHE A 16 6.61 -3.54 7.72
N ALA A 17 6.26 -4.32 8.75
CA ALA A 17 5.83 -3.76 10.04
C ALA A 17 7.01 -3.15 10.81
N GLU A 18 8.21 -3.72 10.67
CA GLU A 18 9.45 -3.15 11.22
C GLU A 18 9.76 -1.81 10.56
N ILE A 19 9.72 -1.75 9.24
CA ILE A 19 9.88 -0.51 8.48
C ILE A 19 8.82 0.53 8.89
N ALA A 20 7.54 0.12 8.96
CA ALA A 20 6.47 1.03 9.36
C ALA A 20 6.69 1.58 10.78
N TYR A 21 7.16 0.75 11.72
CA TYR A 21 7.52 1.19 13.07
C TYR A 21 8.61 2.26 13.05
N GLU A 22 9.70 2.05 12.31
CA GLU A 22 10.79 3.02 12.19
C GLU A 22 10.29 4.36 11.64
N TYR A 23 9.50 4.32 10.56
CA TYR A 23 9.01 5.51 9.90
C TYR A 23 7.97 6.28 10.75
N PHE A 24 7.01 5.59 11.34
CA PHE A 24 6.07 6.25 12.26
C PHE A 24 6.77 6.80 13.49
N SER A 25 7.76 6.07 14.03
CA SER A 25 8.54 6.49 15.19
C SER A 25 9.45 7.68 14.90
N GLY A 26 10.08 7.72 13.71
CA GLY A 26 11.03 8.77 13.33
C GLY A 26 10.38 10.03 12.74
N PHE A 27 9.28 9.90 12.01
CA PHE A 27 8.78 10.97 11.15
C PHE A 27 7.32 11.36 11.39
N SER A 28 6.66 10.86 12.45
CA SER A 28 5.28 11.20 12.75
C SER A 28 5.05 11.58 14.21
N ASP A 29 3.87 12.10 14.52
CA ASP A 29 3.38 12.37 15.88
C ASP A 29 2.64 11.17 16.50
N TYR A 30 2.72 10.00 15.87
CA TYR A 30 2.18 8.75 16.40
C TYR A 30 3.20 8.02 17.29
N GLU A 31 2.72 7.52 18.42
CA GLU A 31 3.37 6.55 19.25
C GLU A 31 2.89 5.15 18.88
N VAL A 32 3.76 4.30 18.34
CA VAL A 32 3.44 2.89 18.16
C VAL A 32 3.47 2.22 19.52
N VAL A 33 2.39 1.57 19.92
CA VAL A 33 2.21 0.99 21.27
C VAL A 33 2.11 -0.53 21.26
N ALA A 34 1.80 -1.12 20.10
CA ALA A 34 1.71 -2.57 19.93
C ALA A 34 1.74 -2.96 18.47
N PHE A 35 2.00 -4.24 18.25
CA PHE A 35 1.74 -4.93 16.99
C PHE A 35 0.60 -5.94 17.17
N THR A 36 -0.09 -6.26 16.08
CA THR A 36 -1.11 -7.31 16.10
C THR A 36 -1.04 -8.15 14.84
N VAL A 37 -1.20 -9.45 15.00
CA VAL A 37 -1.29 -10.43 13.90
C VAL A 37 -2.36 -11.46 14.20
N GLU A 38 -2.89 -12.08 13.18
CA GLU A 38 -3.82 -13.20 13.36
C GLU A 38 -3.17 -14.28 14.22
N LYS A 39 -3.92 -14.84 15.17
CA LYS A 39 -3.42 -15.77 16.20
C LYS A 39 -2.59 -16.92 15.61
N ALA A 40 -3.00 -17.42 14.44
CA ALA A 40 -2.30 -18.51 13.75
C ALA A 40 -0.88 -18.15 13.27
N PHE A 41 -0.54 -16.85 13.18
CA PHE A 41 0.75 -16.36 12.71
C PHE A 41 1.62 -15.75 13.81
N ILE A 42 1.19 -15.80 15.07
CA ILE A 42 2.01 -15.34 16.21
C ILE A 42 3.12 -16.34 16.44
N ASN A 43 4.36 -15.95 16.18
CA ASN A 43 5.57 -16.75 16.39
C ASN A 43 6.56 -16.11 17.38
N LYS A 44 6.26 -14.92 17.90
CA LYS A 44 7.01 -14.17 18.90
C LYS A 44 6.05 -13.32 19.73
N SER A 45 6.42 -13.01 20.98
CA SER A 45 5.57 -12.26 21.92
C SER A 45 5.72 -10.74 21.79
N GLU A 46 6.84 -10.28 21.22
CA GLU A 46 7.18 -8.85 21.13
C GLU A 46 7.98 -8.52 19.88
N LEU A 47 7.96 -7.24 19.51
CA LEU A 47 8.78 -6.65 18.47
C LEU A 47 9.17 -5.23 18.92
N PHE A 48 10.47 -4.91 18.89
CA PHE A 48 11.02 -3.65 19.43
C PHE A 48 10.64 -3.36 20.89
N GLY A 49 10.49 -4.40 21.72
CA GLY A 49 10.04 -4.27 23.10
C GLY A 49 8.55 -3.94 23.27
N LEU A 50 7.77 -3.97 22.19
CA LEU A 50 6.32 -3.76 22.19
C LEU A 50 5.58 -5.08 22.01
N PRO A 51 4.43 -5.28 22.69
CA PRO A 51 3.71 -6.54 22.64
C PRO A 51 3.13 -6.83 21.25
N ILE A 52 3.08 -8.13 20.90
CA ILE A 52 2.33 -8.65 19.75
C ILE A 52 1.10 -9.34 20.29
N VAL A 53 -0.08 -8.82 19.95
CA VAL A 53 -1.38 -9.35 20.42
C VAL A 53 -2.16 -9.99 19.29
N PRO A 54 -3.07 -10.96 19.59
CA PRO A 54 -3.94 -11.56 18.58
C PRO A 54 -4.87 -10.52 17.95
N PHE A 55 -4.94 -10.51 16.61
CA PHE A 55 -5.81 -9.59 15.86
C PHE A 55 -7.31 -9.84 16.14
N GLU A 56 -7.67 -11.08 16.40
CA GLU A 56 -9.04 -11.47 16.72
C GLU A 56 -9.56 -10.78 17.98
N GLU A 57 -8.67 -10.47 18.92
CA GLU A 57 -9.01 -9.96 20.26
C GLU A 57 -8.46 -8.54 20.52
N ILE A 58 -7.93 -7.88 19.50
CA ILE A 58 -7.25 -6.58 19.61
C ILE A 58 -8.09 -5.51 20.34
N GLU A 59 -9.43 -5.53 20.21
CA GLU A 59 -10.30 -4.54 20.82
C GLU A 59 -10.32 -4.57 22.35
N LYS A 60 -9.92 -5.70 22.96
CA LYS A 60 -9.88 -5.85 24.43
C LYS A 60 -8.86 -4.90 25.06
N ASP A 61 -7.65 -4.84 24.46
CA ASP A 61 -6.53 -4.06 24.99
C ASP A 61 -6.36 -2.71 24.29
N TYR A 62 -6.75 -2.64 23.01
CA TYR A 62 -6.57 -1.49 22.13
C TYR A 62 -7.89 -1.07 21.47
N PRO A 63 -8.89 -0.57 22.24
CA PRO A 63 -10.21 -0.25 21.70
C PRO A 63 -10.17 0.84 20.61
N PRO A 64 -11.02 0.75 19.56
CA PRO A 64 -10.94 1.57 18.35
C PRO A 64 -11.25 3.06 18.54
N ASP A 65 -11.88 3.43 19.65
CA ASP A 65 -12.14 4.82 20.03
C ASP A 65 -10.87 5.55 20.51
N LYS A 66 -9.88 4.80 21.06
CA LYS A 66 -8.64 5.34 21.62
C LYS A 66 -7.42 5.14 20.73
N TYR A 67 -7.43 4.10 19.88
CA TYR A 67 -6.28 3.72 19.07
C TYR A 67 -6.60 3.78 17.59
N LYS A 68 -5.64 4.22 16.81
CA LYS A 68 -5.66 4.10 15.35
C LYS A 68 -4.82 2.93 14.90
N THR A 69 -5.03 2.49 13.66
CA THR A 69 -4.28 1.36 13.09
C THR A 69 -3.66 1.70 11.75
N PHE A 70 -2.65 0.91 11.40
CA PHE A 70 -2.06 0.84 10.07
C PHE A 70 -1.82 -0.63 9.71
N VAL A 71 -2.25 -1.07 8.53
CA VAL A 71 -2.02 -2.45 8.05
C VAL A 71 -0.70 -2.52 7.32
N ALA A 72 0.30 -3.08 7.98
CA ALA A 72 1.67 -3.21 7.49
C ALA A 72 1.91 -4.58 6.84
N ILE A 73 1.16 -4.86 5.78
CA ILE A 73 1.32 -6.03 4.91
C ILE A 73 1.63 -5.54 3.50
N THR A 74 2.58 -6.18 2.81
CA THR A 74 2.99 -5.80 1.45
C THR A 74 2.01 -6.31 0.39
N TYR A 75 2.52 -6.83 -0.70
CA TYR A 75 1.76 -7.28 -1.87
C TYR A 75 1.33 -8.74 -1.84
N THR A 76 1.41 -9.41 -0.69
CA THR A 76 1.05 -10.84 -0.54
C THR A 76 -0.31 -11.15 -1.16
N GLN A 77 -0.36 -12.20 -1.99
CA GLN A 77 -1.53 -12.59 -2.78
C GLN A 77 -2.12 -11.41 -3.58
N LEU A 78 -1.26 -10.69 -4.30
CA LEU A 78 -1.64 -9.50 -5.07
C LEU A 78 -2.47 -8.52 -4.22
N ASN A 79 -1.90 -8.09 -3.09
CA ASN A 79 -2.51 -7.18 -2.11
C ASN A 79 -3.74 -7.72 -1.33
N ARG A 80 -4.22 -8.94 -1.59
CA ARG A 80 -5.45 -9.50 -0.99
C ARG A 80 -5.37 -9.66 0.52
N VAL A 81 -4.22 -10.08 1.05
CA VAL A 81 -4.04 -10.21 2.52
C VAL A 81 -4.16 -8.85 3.18
N ARG A 82 -3.51 -7.81 2.61
CA ARG A 82 -3.61 -6.44 3.13
C ARG A 82 -5.04 -5.90 3.04
N GLU A 83 -5.71 -6.10 1.91
CA GLU A 83 -7.10 -5.72 1.71
C GLU A 83 -8.04 -6.38 2.73
N ARG A 84 -7.89 -7.69 2.95
CA ARG A 84 -8.70 -8.45 3.90
C ARG A 84 -8.56 -7.92 5.33
N LEU A 85 -7.32 -7.76 5.80
CA LEU A 85 -7.04 -7.25 7.14
C LEU A 85 -7.53 -5.81 7.31
N TYR A 86 -7.36 -4.96 6.29
CA TYR A 86 -7.90 -3.61 6.27
C TYR A 86 -9.43 -3.61 6.43
N LYS A 87 -10.15 -4.43 5.65
CA LYS A 87 -11.61 -4.55 5.73
C LYS A 87 -12.07 -5.11 7.09
N GLN A 88 -11.35 -6.09 7.64
CA GLN A 88 -11.65 -6.67 8.94
C GLN A 88 -11.45 -5.65 10.08
N ALA A 89 -10.33 -4.94 10.10
CA ALA A 89 -10.08 -3.90 11.10
C ALA A 89 -11.11 -2.75 10.99
N LYS A 90 -11.52 -2.40 9.78
CA LYS A 90 -12.59 -1.41 9.56
C LYS A 90 -13.92 -1.86 10.13
N LYS A 91 -14.29 -3.15 9.96
CA LYS A 91 -15.49 -3.75 10.59
C LYS A 91 -15.43 -3.74 12.11
N LYS A 92 -14.23 -3.84 12.71
CA LYS A 92 -13.99 -3.69 14.15
C LYS A 92 -14.06 -2.23 14.65
N GLY A 93 -14.30 -1.26 13.74
CA GLY A 93 -14.46 0.16 14.07
C GLY A 93 -13.17 0.98 14.06
N TYR A 94 -12.02 0.41 13.68
CA TYR A 94 -10.76 1.14 13.65
C TYR A 94 -10.72 2.21 12.56
N LYS A 95 -10.08 3.34 12.91
CA LYS A 95 -9.69 4.40 11.97
C LYS A 95 -8.23 4.22 11.59
N PHE A 96 -7.93 4.45 10.33
CA PHE A 96 -6.60 4.20 9.78
C PHE A 96 -5.76 5.47 9.68
N VAL A 97 -4.46 5.28 9.82
CA VAL A 97 -3.46 6.33 9.59
C VAL A 97 -2.89 6.17 8.19
N THR A 98 -2.71 7.28 7.51
CA THR A 98 -1.89 7.36 6.30
C THR A 98 -0.54 7.99 6.68
N PHE A 99 0.55 7.33 6.31
CA PHE A 99 1.90 7.85 6.46
C PHE A 99 2.37 8.48 5.14
N ILE A 100 2.91 9.68 5.24
CA ILE A 100 3.54 10.39 4.12
C ILE A 100 4.88 10.91 4.61
N HIS A 101 5.97 10.45 4.00
CA HIS A 101 7.31 10.90 4.39
C HIS A 101 7.47 12.42 4.16
N PRO A 102 8.14 13.16 5.05
CA PRO A 102 8.27 14.63 4.93
C PRO A 102 8.93 15.14 3.65
N THR A 103 9.71 14.32 2.95
CA THR A 103 10.37 14.69 1.68
C THR A 103 9.50 14.50 0.45
N VAL A 104 8.25 14.04 0.62
CA VAL A 104 7.32 13.87 -0.51
C VAL A 104 6.86 15.23 -1.01
N PHE A 105 7.00 15.49 -2.30
CA PHE A 105 6.37 16.64 -2.93
C PHE A 105 4.90 16.33 -3.25
N LEU A 106 4.01 17.11 -2.68
CA LEU A 106 2.57 17.07 -2.95
C LEU A 106 2.14 18.31 -3.72
N GLY A 107 1.71 18.12 -4.96
CA GLY A 107 1.12 19.17 -5.78
C GLY A 107 -0.24 19.64 -5.23
N ARG A 108 -0.76 20.75 -5.78
CA ARG A 108 -2.07 21.30 -5.36
C ARG A 108 -3.20 20.30 -5.66
N ASP A 109 -4.18 20.24 -4.75
CA ASP A 109 -5.41 19.45 -4.87
C ASP A 109 -5.16 17.92 -4.98
N VAL A 110 -4.05 17.41 -4.45
CA VAL A 110 -3.82 15.97 -4.29
C VAL A 110 -4.77 15.43 -3.22
N LYS A 111 -5.42 14.29 -3.50
CA LYS A 111 -6.28 13.58 -2.54
C LYS A 111 -5.70 12.19 -2.29
N ILE A 112 -5.57 11.82 -1.02
CA ILE A 112 -5.02 10.53 -0.59
C ILE A 112 -5.99 9.91 0.40
N GLY A 113 -6.28 8.64 0.22
CA GLY A 113 -7.15 7.85 1.09
C GLY A 113 -6.51 7.46 2.42
N GLU A 114 -7.18 6.61 3.17
CA GLU A 114 -6.71 6.07 4.44
C GLU A 114 -5.84 4.82 4.26
N ASN A 115 -5.08 4.47 5.28
CA ASN A 115 -4.15 3.31 5.29
C ASN A 115 -3.15 3.32 4.12
N CYS A 116 -2.70 4.49 3.68
CA CYS A 116 -1.65 4.60 2.67
C CYS A 116 -0.28 4.75 3.32
N PHE A 117 0.76 4.27 2.64
CA PHE A 117 2.15 4.47 3.05
C PHE A 117 2.96 4.99 1.88
N ILE A 118 3.41 6.24 1.97
CA ILE A 118 4.13 6.93 0.90
C ILE A 118 5.54 7.25 1.41
N PHE A 119 6.50 6.53 0.84
CA PHE A 119 7.91 6.64 1.18
C PHE A 119 8.54 7.95 0.69
N GLU A 120 9.81 8.12 0.99
CA GLU A 120 10.60 9.33 0.70
C GLU A 120 10.77 9.61 -0.80
N TYR A 121 10.99 10.88 -1.13
CA TYR A 121 11.34 11.41 -2.46
C TYR A 121 10.32 11.12 -3.56
N ASN A 122 9.06 10.85 -3.22
CA ASN A 122 7.99 10.78 -4.19
C ASN A 122 7.60 12.16 -4.69
N ASN A 123 7.37 12.30 -6.00
CA ASN A 123 6.83 13.49 -6.65
C ASN A 123 5.40 13.21 -7.11
N ILE A 124 4.42 13.71 -6.38
CA ILE A 124 2.99 13.54 -6.67
C ILE A 124 2.44 14.87 -7.17
N GLN A 125 2.14 14.94 -8.46
CA GLN A 125 1.73 16.18 -9.11
C GLN A 125 0.28 16.58 -8.79
N ARG A 126 -0.08 17.80 -9.25
CA ARG A 126 -1.40 18.39 -8.98
C ARG A 126 -2.58 17.51 -9.39
N LYS A 127 -3.64 17.56 -8.57
CA LYS A 127 -4.93 16.87 -8.80
C LYS A 127 -4.83 15.34 -8.93
N VAL A 128 -3.74 14.73 -8.50
CA VAL A 128 -3.63 13.27 -8.38
C VAL A 128 -4.60 12.79 -7.31
N LYS A 129 -5.23 11.64 -7.57
CA LYS A 129 -6.09 10.95 -6.59
C LYS A 129 -5.51 9.58 -6.28
N ILE A 130 -5.27 9.29 -5.02
CA ILE A 130 -4.80 8.02 -4.50
C ILE A 130 -5.91 7.46 -3.61
N GLY A 131 -6.31 6.23 -3.88
CA GLY A 131 -7.33 5.50 -3.12
C GLY A 131 -6.86 5.08 -1.73
N ASN A 132 -7.59 4.17 -1.11
CA ASN A 132 -7.29 3.64 0.20
C ASN A 132 -6.31 2.47 0.11
N ASN A 133 -5.58 2.24 1.21
CA ASN A 133 -4.75 1.03 1.36
C ASN A 133 -3.68 0.89 0.25
N VAL A 134 -3.10 2.01 -0.20
CA VAL A 134 -2.09 2.08 -1.25
C VAL A 134 -0.71 2.21 -0.65
N ILE A 135 0.25 1.42 -1.16
CA ILE A 135 1.67 1.53 -0.79
C ILE A 135 2.43 2.10 -1.99
N ILE A 136 3.19 3.16 -1.76
CA ILE A 136 4.03 3.81 -2.76
C ILE A 136 5.44 3.90 -2.20
N TRP A 137 6.33 3.05 -2.71
CA TRP A 137 7.75 3.05 -2.34
C TRP A 137 8.45 4.33 -2.79
N ALA A 138 9.75 4.40 -2.56
CA ALA A 138 10.53 5.63 -2.75
C ALA A 138 10.72 6.03 -4.22
N LYS A 139 10.91 7.35 -4.46
CA LYS A 139 11.36 7.93 -5.73
C LYS A 139 10.42 7.73 -6.92
N ASN A 140 9.12 7.62 -6.71
CA ASN A 140 8.17 7.57 -7.80
C ASN A 140 7.81 8.97 -8.31
N HIS A 141 7.46 9.04 -9.59
CA HIS A 141 6.84 10.21 -10.21
C HIS A 141 5.39 9.86 -10.60
N ILE A 142 4.44 10.60 -10.05
CA ILE A 142 3.02 10.44 -10.38
C ILE A 142 2.53 11.70 -11.04
N GLY A 143 2.32 11.61 -12.36
CA GLY A 143 1.94 12.72 -13.23
C GLY A 143 0.55 13.26 -12.91
N HIS A 144 0.36 14.54 -13.22
CA HIS A 144 -0.84 15.31 -12.90
C HIS A 144 -2.15 14.62 -13.33
N GLN A 145 -3.20 14.80 -12.51
CA GLN A 145 -4.55 14.30 -12.77
C GLN A 145 -4.67 12.76 -12.91
N SER A 146 -3.62 12.02 -12.57
CA SER A 146 -3.67 10.56 -12.53
C SER A 146 -4.46 10.05 -11.35
N ILE A 147 -5.02 8.85 -11.48
CA ILE A 147 -5.83 8.18 -10.47
C ILE A 147 -5.22 6.82 -10.19
N ILE A 148 -4.84 6.58 -8.94
CA ILE A 148 -4.44 5.27 -8.43
C ILE A 148 -5.58 4.79 -7.53
N LYS A 149 -6.20 3.68 -7.89
CA LYS A 149 -7.33 3.13 -7.15
C LYS A 149 -6.86 2.35 -5.91
N ASP A 150 -7.82 1.81 -5.15
CA ASP A 150 -7.58 1.17 -3.86
C ASP A 150 -6.65 -0.05 -3.95
N ASN A 151 -5.97 -0.34 -2.86
CA ASN A 151 -5.12 -1.51 -2.65
C ASN A 151 -3.91 -1.65 -3.59
N CYS A 152 -3.58 -0.66 -4.39
CA CYS A 152 -2.42 -0.73 -5.28
C CYS A 152 -1.10 -0.77 -4.52
N TYR A 153 -0.08 -1.32 -5.19
CA TYR A 153 1.29 -1.35 -4.72
C TYR A 153 2.22 -0.84 -5.83
N LEU A 154 2.91 0.25 -5.57
CA LEU A 154 3.91 0.83 -6.46
C LEU A 154 5.29 0.61 -5.85
N ALA A 155 6.14 -0.14 -6.53
CA ALA A 155 7.54 -0.31 -6.14
C ALA A 155 8.33 0.99 -6.36
N SER A 156 9.64 0.97 -6.08
CA SER A 156 10.48 2.17 -6.19
C SER A 156 10.72 2.57 -7.65
N GLY A 157 10.78 3.88 -7.89
CA GLY A 157 11.17 4.44 -9.19
C GLY A 157 10.14 4.31 -10.30
N VAL A 158 8.88 4.05 -9.98
CA VAL A 158 7.80 3.98 -10.98
C VAL A 158 7.51 5.38 -11.54
N ILE A 159 7.38 5.47 -12.86
CA ILE A 159 7.04 6.71 -13.58
C ILE A 159 5.65 6.57 -14.19
N ILE A 160 4.71 7.31 -13.66
CA ILE A 160 3.35 7.44 -14.21
C ILE A 160 3.22 8.82 -14.83
N SER A 161 3.02 8.90 -16.14
CA SER A 161 2.78 10.17 -16.82
C SER A 161 1.38 10.74 -16.49
N GLY A 162 1.01 11.86 -17.09
CA GLY A 162 -0.27 12.54 -16.77
C GLY A 162 -1.52 11.76 -17.17
N TYR A 163 -2.63 12.01 -16.46
CA TYR A 163 -3.97 11.49 -16.74
C TYR A 163 -4.12 9.95 -16.76
N CYS A 164 -3.16 9.21 -16.21
CA CYS A 164 -3.24 7.76 -16.13
C CYS A 164 -4.30 7.31 -15.10
N LYS A 165 -4.86 6.10 -15.32
CA LYS A 165 -5.77 5.46 -14.38
C LYS A 165 -5.29 4.05 -14.08
N ILE A 166 -4.97 3.78 -12.82
CA ILE A 166 -4.50 2.48 -12.34
C ILE A 166 -5.63 1.80 -11.59
N GLY A 167 -6.04 0.63 -12.08
CA GLY A 167 -7.11 -0.18 -11.47
C GLY A 167 -6.73 -0.76 -10.12
N GLU A 168 -7.74 -1.15 -9.34
CA GLU A 168 -7.59 -1.69 -7.99
C GLU A 168 -6.64 -2.91 -7.95
N ASN A 169 -5.98 -3.10 -6.82
CA ASN A 169 -5.09 -4.23 -6.55
C ASN A 169 -3.92 -4.39 -7.54
N SER A 170 -3.64 -3.41 -8.39
CA SER A 170 -2.52 -3.50 -9.33
C SER A 170 -1.18 -3.41 -8.62
N PHE A 171 -0.19 -4.12 -9.18
CA PHE A 171 1.21 -4.10 -8.76
C PHE A 171 2.06 -3.49 -9.88
N LEU A 172 2.75 -2.40 -9.58
CA LEU A 172 3.69 -1.74 -10.48
C LEU A 172 5.11 -2.00 -10.00
N GLY A 173 5.87 -2.74 -10.79
CA GLY A 173 7.24 -3.16 -10.47
C GLY A 173 8.26 -2.03 -10.57
N VAL A 174 9.44 -2.28 -9.99
CA VAL A 174 10.55 -1.32 -9.91
C VAL A 174 10.88 -0.72 -11.30
N ASN A 175 11.00 0.61 -11.37
CA ASN A 175 11.38 1.36 -12.56
C ASN A 175 10.48 1.12 -13.80
N CYS A 176 9.25 0.63 -13.63
CA CYS A 176 8.32 0.61 -14.77
C CYS A 176 7.82 2.02 -15.10
N SER A 177 7.42 2.23 -16.36
CA SER A 177 6.92 3.52 -16.81
C SER A 177 5.67 3.40 -17.69
N LEU A 178 4.78 4.39 -17.56
CA LEU A 178 3.53 4.47 -18.29
C LEU A 178 3.49 5.79 -19.07
N ASN A 179 3.15 5.73 -20.35
CA ASN A 179 2.88 6.90 -21.16
C ASN A 179 1.64 7.66 -20.66
N ASP A 180 1.44 8.89 -21.19
CA ASP A 180 0.27 9.70 -20.86
C ASP A 180 -1.05 9.01 -21.15
N LYS A 181 -2.05 9.26 -20.29
CA LYS A 181 -3.44 8.83 -20.44
C LYS A 181 -3.68 7.32 -20.39
N ILE A 182 -2.66 6.52 -20.09
CA ILE A 182 -2.78 5.06 -20.00
C ILE A 182 -3.79 4.66 -18.93
N LYS A 183 -4.64 3.69 -19.30
CA LYS A 183 -5.56 3.02 -18.38
C LYS A 183 -5.08 1.58 -18.15
N ILE A 184 -4.95 1.21 -16.89
CA ILE A 184 -4.63 -0.15 -16.48
C ILE A 184 -5.81 -0.73 -15.72
N SER A 185 -6.28 -1.90 -16.17
CA SER A 185 -7.36 -2.63 -15.52
C SER A 185 -6.93 -3.14 -14.14
N LYS A 186 -7.91 -3.51 -13.31
CA LYS A 186 -7.64 -4.07 -11.97
C LYS A 186 -6.80 -5.34 -12.03
N ASP A 187 -6.18 -5.67 -10.90
CA ASP A 187 -5.44 -6.93 -10.72
C ASP A 187 -4.28 -7.12 -11.70
N THR A 188 -3.74 -6.03 -12.25
CA THR A 188 -2.68 -6.07 -13.25
C THR A 188 -1.30 -5.99 -12.61
N ILE A 189 -0.36 -6.80 -13.09
CA ILE A 189 1.06 -6.69 -12.77
C ILE A 189 1.79 -6.06 -13.93
N ILE A 190 2.49 -4.95 -13.65
CA ILE A 190 3.51 -4.38 -14.54
C ILE A 190 4.87 -4.78 -13.98
N GLY A 191 5.63 -5.56 -14.74
CA GLY A 191 6.94 -6.06 -14.31
C GLY A 191 8.00 -4.96 -14.23
N ASN A 192 9.11 -5.25 -13.55
CA ASN A 192 10.21 -4.32 -13.38
C ASN A 192 10.74 -3.83 -14.73
N GLY A 193 10.98 -2.52 -14.86
CA GLY A 193 11.52 -1.90 -16.07
C GLY A 193 10.59 -1.95 -17.29
N ALA A 194 9.37 -2.41 -17.17
CA ALA A 194 8.43 -2.47 -18.29
C ALA A 194 7.94 -1.07 -18.70
N ILE A 195 7.76 -0.86 -20.02
CA ILE A 195 7.27 0.41 -20.59
C ILE A 195 5.90 0.18 -21.22
N VAL A 196 4.86 0.72 -20.58
CA VAL A 196 3.47 0.60 -21.02
C VAL A 196 3.12 1.77 -21.94
N ILE A 197 2.83 1.48 -23.20
CA ILE A 197 2.53 2.47 -24.24
C ILE A 197 1.10 2.41 -24.77
N LYS A 198 0.29 1.45 -24.28
CA LYS A 198 -1.12 1.26 -24.65
C LYS A 198 -1.94 0.88 -23.43
N ASP A 199 -3.24 1.16 -23.49
CA ASP A 199 -4.19 0.74 -22.46
C ASP A 199 -4.17 -0.77 -22.25
N ILE A 200 -4.40 -1.19 -21.00
CA ILE A 200 -4.57 -2.57 -20.58
C ILE A 200 -6.01 -2.71 -20.08
N GLU A 201 -6.86 -3.29 -20.90
CA GLU A 201 -8.31 -3.36 -20.64
C GLU A 201 -8.71 -4.62 -19.87
N GLU A 202 -7.99 -5.73 -20.10
CA GLU A 202 -8.28 -7.00 -19.45
C GLU A 202 -7.67 -7.06 -18.04
N PRO A 203 -8.46 -7.45 -17.01
CA PRO A 203 -7.94 -7.61 -15.65
C PRO A 203 -7.06 -8.86 -15.53
N GLY A 204 -6.24 -8.90 -14.49
CA GLY A 204 -5.47 -10.09 -14.13
C GLY A 204 -4.29 -10.41 -15.05
N GLY A 205 -3.87 -9.47 -15.89
CA GLY A 205 -2.73 -9.65 -16.79
C GLY A 205 -1.38 -9.34 -16.14
N VAL A 206 -0.32 -9.97 -16.65
CA VAL A 206 1.08 -9.68 -16.31
C VAL A 206 1.77 -9.14 -17.57
N TYR A 207 2.36 -7.97 -17.46
CA TYR A 207 2.99 -7.27 -18.60
C TYR A 207 4.45 -6.96 -18.31
N VAL A 208 5.34 -7.32 -19.22
CA VAL A 208 6.80 -7.13 -19.07
C VAL A 208 7.44 -6.62 -20.36
N GLY A 209 8.61 -6.04 -20.25
CA GLY A 209 9.45 -5.64 -21.37
C GLY A 209 9.20 -4.22 -21.88
N ASN A 210 9.93 -3.84 -22.93
CA ASN A 210 9.87 -2.56 -23.64
C ASN A 210 9.71 -2.79 -25.15
N PRO A 211 8.54 -2.50 -25.74
CA PRO A 211 7.29 -2.15 -25.06
C PRO A 211 6.69 -3.34 -24.29
N ALA A 212 5.93 -3.05 -23.27
CA ALA A 212 5.32 -4.07 -22.41
C ALA A 212 4.41 -5.02 -23.20
N ARG A 213 4.55 -6.32 -22.96
CA ARG A 213 3.75 -7.39 -23.57
C ARG A 213 3.20 -8.30 -22.49
N ARG A 214 1.98 -8.80 -22.73
CA ARG A 214 1.31 -9.74 -21.83
C ARG A 214 2.02 -11.08 -21.81
N LEU A 215 2.26 -11.61 -20.61
CA LEU A 215 2.71 -12.99 -20.40
C LEU A 215 1.51 -13.96 -20.42
N PRO A 216 1.75 -15.26 -20.71
CA PRO A 216 0.69 -16.29 -20.64
C PRO A 216 0.08 -16.46 -19.26
N LYS A 217 0.90 -16.35 -18.18
CA LYS A 217 0.44 -16.48 -16.79
C LYS A 217 -0.37 -15.25 -16.38
N SER A 218 -1.42 -15.48 -15.63
CA SER A 218 -2.20 -14.44 -14.97
C SER A 218 -1.48 -13.89 -13.73
N SER A 219 -1.87 -12.69 -13.30
CA SER A 219 -1.40 -12.11 -12.04
C SER A 219 -1.79 -12.95 -10.82
N TYR A 220 -2.92 -13.63 -10.91
CA TYR A 220 -3.42 -14.52 -9.87
C TYR A 220 -2.51 -15.75 -9.69
N GLU A 221 -2.09 -16.37 -10.79
CA GLU A 221 -1.12 -17.46 -10.76
C GLU A 221 0.23 -17.03 -10.24
N VAL A 222 0.72 -15.84 -10.65
CA VAL A 222 2.04 -15.34 -10.23
C VAL A 222 2.08 -15.06 -8.72
N PHE A 223 1.01 -14.55 -8.15
CA PHE A 223 0.94 -14.22 -6.72
C PHE A 223 0.21 -15.27 -5.87
N GLY A 224 -0.19 -16.40 -6.45
CA GLY A 224 -0.87 -17.48 -5.72
C GLY A 224 -2.19 -17.02 -5.09
N VAL A 225 -2.95 -16.20 -5.83
CA VAL A 225 -4.29 -15.77 -5.39
C VAL A 225 -5.24 -16.95 -5.50
N LYS A 226 -5.93 -17.31 -4.41
CA LYS A 226 -6.93 -18.37 -4.42
C LYS A 226 -8.21 -17.90 -5.11
N GLU A 227 -8.97 -18.82 -5.73
CA GLU A 227 -10.20 -18.52 -6.47
C GLU A 227 -11.23 -17.72 -5.65
N GLU A 228 -11.31 -17.98 -4.34
CA GLU A 228 -12.18 -17.24 -3.42
C GLU A 228 -11.83 -15.75 -3.28
N GLY A 229 -10.69 -15.31 -3.84
CA GLY A 229 -10.17 -13.92 -3.78
C GLY A 229 -10.24 -13.15 -5.10
N ILE A 230 -10.86 -13.71 -6.14
CA ILE A 230 -10.92 -13.10 -7.49
C ILE A 230 -12.22 -12.33 -7.71
#